data_f1cdf5ae9637db01965e521fbde9d57d
#
_entry.id   f1cdf5ae9637db01965e521fbde9d57d
#
_cell.length_a   1.000
_cell.length_b   1.000
_cell.length_c   1.000
_cell.angle_alpha   90.00
_cell.angle_beta   90.00
_cell.angle_gamma   90.00
#
_symmetry.space_group_name_H-M   'P 1'
#
loop_
_entity.id
_entity.type
_entity.pdbx_description
1 polymer ?
#
loop_
_entity_poly.entity_id
_entity_poly.type
_entity_poly.pdbx_seq_one_letter_code
_entity_poly.pdbx_strand_id
1 'polypeptide(L)'
;MRIISVVRCLFLALFLVAVSAASFAQIGIGISVGFAPPPIPVYEQPICPGDGFMWTPGYWAWDADGDDYYWVPGTWVEAPEAGFLWTPGYWGWRDGGYFFNEGYWGPQVGWYGGISYGFGYFGHGYEGGRWDGGHFFYNRSVNNVNVTEMHNVYNTTIVNRNENRVSYNGGNGGINERPSAQEEAYSRDRHTPAVATQTQHVQEARGNRELRASVNQGKPPIAATQRPGSFSGSSVVPAKEAGGRYEPPANRGANNNAARLDGNANRPPNAGNNANRPPVTHAKDIAPYEKPAPPSTGNPKLDQKYQEQQQKLYNNQNQQLQKLQQKQEQDHQRLAQQNANEANKQQVEQSHQQQTQQLQHSHVQQQQQMQQKQQPQHQSESKPGRP
;
A
#
# COMPACT_ATOMS: atom_id res chain seq x y z
N MET A 1 -50.55 12.66 28.23
CA MET A 1 -49.12 13.07 28.27
C MET A 1 -48.13 11.92 28.38
N ARG A 2 -48.38 10.81 29.06
CA ARG A 2 -47.42 9.68 29.24
C ARG A 2 -47.11 8.90 27.95
N ILE A 3 -48.08 8.74 27.03
CA ILE A 3 -47.89 7.97 25.77
C ILE A 3 -46.96 8.70 24.80
N ILE A 4 -47.04 10.03 24.73
CA ILE A 4 -46.18 10.84 23.84
C ILE A 4 -44.70 10.78 24.28
N SER A 5 -44.46 10.69 25.60
CA SER A 5 -43.12 10.60 26.17
C SER A 5 -42.47 9.23 25.86
N VAL A 6 -43.24 8.13 25.92
CA VAL A 6 -42.76 6.79 25.63
C VAL A 6 -42.43 6.64 24.14
N VAL A 7 -43.25 7.19 23.26
CA VAL A 7 -43.02 7.19 21.81
C VAL A 7 -41.75 7.99 21.45
N ARG A 8 -41.54 9.16 22.09
CA ARG A 8 -40.30 9.95 21.89
C ARG A 8 -39.03 9.20 22.38
N CYS A 9 -39.11 8.51 23.51
CA CYS A 9 -37.99 7.71 24.01
C CYS A 9 -37.71 6.52 23.12
N LEU A 10 -38.72 5.88 22.52
CA LEU A 10 -38.56 4.78 21.56
C LEU A 10 -37.93 5.26 20.26
N PHE A 11 -38.30 6.42 19.73
CA PHE A 11 -37.69 7.02 18.56
C PHE A 11 -36.23 7.45 18.80
N LEU A 12 -35.92 7.99 19.99
CA LEU A 12 -34.54 8.31 20.38
C LEU A 12 -33.66 7.06 20.55
N ALA A 13 -34.23 6.00 21.14
CA ALA A 13 -33.51 4.71 21.25
C ALA A 13 -33.28 4.05 19.87
N LEU A 14 -34.27 4.14 18.98
CA LEU A 14 -34.13 3.61 17.59
C LEU A 14 -33.11 4.41 16.78
N PHE A 15 -33.02 5.74 17.00
CA PHE A 15 -32.05 6.61 16.35
C PHE A 15 -30.61 6.36 16.86
N LEU A 16 -30.44 6.02 18.14
CA LEU A 16 -29.14 5.67 18.74
C LEU A 16 -28.62 4.30 18.27
N VAL A 17 -29.50 3.36 17.93
CA VAL A 17 -29.11 2.05 17.39
C VAL A 17 -28.74 2.12 15.89
N ALA A 18 -29.23 3.12 15.14
CA ALA A 18 -28.95 3.31 13.72
C ALA A 18 -27.59 3.97 13.43
N VAL A 19 -26.83 4.40 14.45
CA VAL A 19 -25.50 5.04 14.26
C VAL A 19 -24.35 4.06 14.32
N SER A 20 -24.60 2.78 14.54
CA SER A 20 -23.56 1.76 14.59
C SER A 20 -23.46 0.99 13.29
N ALA A 21 -22.39 1.24 12.61
CA ALA A 21 -21.67 0.55 11.51
C ALA A 21 -21.55 1.41 10.25
N ALA A 22 -20.95 2.58 10.39
CA ALA A 22 -20.14 3.07 9.28
C ALA A 22 -18.93 2.13 9.18
N SER A 23 -19.06 1.05 8.42
CA SER A 23 -17.91 0.32 7.92
C SER A 23 -17.13 1.32 7.08
N PHE A 24 -16.08 1.89 7.64
CA PHE A 24 -15.09 2.62 6.87
C PHE A 24 -14.44 1.58 5.96
N ALA A 25 -15.00 1.40 4.76
CA ALA A 25 -14.25 0.83 3.66
C ALA A 25 -13.05 1.77 3.48
N GLN A 26 -11.91 1.38 3.99
CA GLN A 26 -10.66 2.10 3.84
C GLN A 26 -10.33 2.05 2.35
N ILE A 27 -10.63 3.12 1.64
CA ILE A 27 -10.25 3.29 0.25
C ILE A 27 -8.74 3.49 0.30
N GLY A 28 -8.00 2.43 0.04
CA GLY A 28 -6.56 2.51 -0.19
C GLY A 28 -6.35 3.46 -1.37
N ILE A 29 -5.92 4.69 -1.08
CA ILE A 29 -5.48 5.64 -2.09
C ILE A 29 -4.22 5.02 -2.67
N GLY A 30 -4.34 4.37 -3.83
CA GLY A 30 -3.22 3.72 -4.48
C GLY A 30 -2.21 4.77 -4.93
N ILE A 31 -1.20 5.02 -4.11
CA ILE A 31 -0.02 5.79 -4.50
C ILE A 31 0.74 4.93 -5.49
N SER A 32 0.90 5.40 -6.73
CA SER A 32 1.73 4.77 -7.74
C SER A 32 3.14 5.36 -7.69
N VAL A 33 4.13 4.51 -7.54
CA VAL A 33 5.55 4.90 -7.55
C VAL A 33 6.21 4.37 -8.82
N GLY A 34 6.92 5.24 -9.53
CA GLY A 34 7.53 4.90 -10.82
C GLY A 34 8.78 4.02 -10.73
N PHE A 35 9.28 3.71 -9.53
CA PHE A 35 10.45 2.86 -9.31
C PHE A 35 10.23 1.92 -8.15
N ALA A 36 10.93 0.78 -8.18
CA ALA A 36 10.75 -0.30 -7.23
C ALA A 36 11.19 0.08 -5.81
N PRO A 37 10.52 -0.45 -4.76
CA PRO A 37 11.03 -0.35 -3.41
C PRO A 37 12.36 -1.10 -3.27
N PRO A 38 13.22 -0.69 -2.30
CA PRO A 38 14.45 -1.40 -2.02
C PRO A 38 14.19 -2.86 -1.61
N PRO A 39 15.18 -3.76 -1.78
CA PRO A 39 15.08 -5.13 -1.26
C PRO A 39 14.88 -5.16 0.26
N ILE A 40 14.25 -6.22 0.76
CA ILE A 40 14.02 -6.40 2.20
C ILE A 40 15.36 -6.58 2.92
N PRO A 41 15.69 -5.76 3.93
CA PRO A 41 16.94 -5.88 4.68
C PRO A 41 17.02 -7.20 5.46
N VAL A 42 18.23 -7.62 5.76
CA VAL A 42 18.49 -8.80 6.60
C VAL A 42 18.53 -8.37 8.06
N TYR A 43 17.68 -8.94 8.90
CA TYR A 43 17.61 -8.63 10.32
C TYR A 43 17.16 -9.83 11.14
N GLU A 44 17.33 -9.75 12.46
CA GLU A 44 16.81 -10.74 13.39
C GLU A 44 15.45 -10.34 13.93
N GLN A 45 14.61 -11.32 14.22
CA GLN A 45 13.36 -11.07 14.90
C GLN A 45 13.65 -10.85 16.39
N PRO A 46 13.17 -9.76 17.00
CA PRO A 46 13.24 -9.60 18.44
C PRO A 46 12.40 -10.68 19.14
N ILE A 47 12.72 -10.96 20.41
CA ILE A 47 11.98 -11.98 21.16
C ILE A 47 10.51 -11.59 21.30
N CYS A 48 9.61 -12.57 21.17
CA CYS A 48 8.18 -12.37 21.33
C CYS A 48 7.88 -11.86 22.75
N PRO A 49 7.08 -10.79 22.91
CA PRO A 49 6.82 -10.19 24.22
C PRO A 49 5.80 -10.93 25.09
N GLY A 50 5.17 -12.00 24.58
CA GLY A 50 4.17 -12.81 25.30
C GLY A 50 3.18 -13.51 24.40
N ASP A 51 2.24 -14.23 25.02
CA ASP A 51 1.19 -14.96 24.32
C ASP A 51 0.21 -14.00 23.60
N GLY A 52 -0.34 -14.44 22.47
CA GLY A 52 -1.31 -13.68 21.67
C GLY A 52 -0.69 -12.65 20.73
N PHE A 53 0.61 -12.41 20.81
CA PHE A 53 1.30 -11.53 19.85
C PHE A 53 1.62 -12.27 18.56
N MET A 54 1.40 -11.61 17.44
CA MET A 54 1.72 -12.10 16.12
C MET A 54 2.78 -11.21 15.46
N TRP A 55 3.73 -11.85 14.76
CA TRP A 55 4.73 -11.10 14.02
C TRP A 55 4.13 -10.41 12.80
N THR A 56 4.30 -9.10 12.71
CA THR A 56 4.02 -8.30 11.53
C THR A 56 5.37 -7.90 10.93
N PRO A 57 5.73 -8.42 9.75
CA PRO A 57 7.06 -8.20 9.19
C PRO A 57 7.25 -6.76 8.73
N GLY A 58 8.51 -6.30 8.73
CA GLY A 58 8.84 -4.99 8.22
C GLY A 58 8.70 -4.90 6.69
N TYR A 59 8.43 -3.71 6.20
CA TYR A 59 8.26 -3.43 4.78
C TYR A 59 8.66 -1.99 4.42
N TRP A 60 8.89 -1.75 3.15
CA TRP A 60 9.11 -0.40 2.65
C TRP A 60 7.77 0.27 2.36
N ALA A 61 7.50 1.39 3.01
CA ALA A 61 6.37 2.26 2.72
C ALA A 61 6.85 3.48 1.92
N TRP A 62 5.92 4.18 1.29
CA TRP A 62 6.21 5.37 0.50
C TRP A 62 5.74 6.64 1.21
N ASP A 63 6.61 7.64 1.27
CA ASP A 63 6.29 8.98 1.73
C ASP A 63 6.18 9.93 0.52
N ALA A 64 4.94 10.23 0.11
CA ALA A 64 4.66 11.09 -1.02
C ALA A 64 5.14 12.54 -0.81
N ASP A 65 5.17 13.02 0.44
CA ASP A 65 5.63 14.37 0.76
C ASP A 65 7.17 14.46 0.71
N GLY A 66 7.84 13.37 1.06
CA GLY A 66 9.30 13.28 1.04
C GLY A 66 9.88 12.65 -0.23
N ASP A 67 9.03 12.18 -1.15
CA ASP A 67 9.40 11.48 -2.40
C ASP A 67 10.44 10.39 -2.14
N ASP A 68 10.22 9.57 -1.10
CA ASP A 68 11.15 8.53 -0.68
C ASP A 68 10.47 7.33 -0.05
N TYR A 69 11.09 6.16 -0.22
CA TYR A 69 10.73 5.00 0.58
C TYR A 69 11.26 5.15 2.01
N TYR A 70 10.48 4.69 2.98
CA TYR A 70 10.94 4.55 4.35
C TYR A 70 10.63 3.15 4.88
N TRP A 71 11.51 2.64 5.71
CA TRP A 71 11.34 1.33 6.32
C TRP A 71 10.36 1.41 7.49
N VAL A 72 9.31 0.60 7.47
CA VAL A 72 8.46 0.33 8.62
C VAL A 72 9.03 -0.91 9.31
N PRO A 73 9.59 -0.79 10.53
CA PRO A 73 10.20 -1.93 11.20
C PRO A 73 9.21 -3.07 11.47
N GLY A 74 9.69 -4.31 11.35
CA GLY A 74 8.88 -5.45 11.80
C GLY A 74 8.65 -5.38 13.30
N THR A 75 7.47 -5.83 13.77
CA THR A 75 7.13 -5.74 15.18
C THR A 75 6.11 -6.80 15.59
N TRP A 76 6.06 -7.13 16.88
CA TRP A 76 5.05 -8.02 17.43
C TRP A 76 3.79 -7.22 17.78
N VAL A 77 2.63 -7.67 17.28
CA VAL A 77 1.34 -7.00 17.46
C VAL A 77 0.33 -7.99 18.02
N GLU A 78 -0.43 -7.57 19.00
CA GLU A 78 -1.54 -8.35 19.52
C GLU A 78 -2.67 -8.43 18.48
N ALA A 79 -3.15 -9.65 18.19
CA ALA A 79 -4.23 -9.82 17.22
C ALA A 79 -5.53 -9.16 17.74
N PRO A 80 -6.30 -8.48 16.87
CA PRO A 80 -7.53 -7.81 17.31
C PRO A 80 -8.61 -8.77 17.83
N GLU A 81 -8.59 -10.01 17.36
CA GLU A 81 -9.49 -11.08 17.77
C GLU A 81 -8.73 -12.42 17.76
N ALA A 82 -9.04 -13.31 18.71
CA ALA A 82 -8.53 -14.67 18.66
C ALA A 82 -9.01 -15.37 17.38
N GLY A 83 -8.10 -16.05 16.70
CA GLY A 83 -8.37 -16.66 15.40
C GLY A 83 -7.95 -15.82 14.19
N PHE A 84 -7.60 -14.55 14.37
CA PHE A 84 -7.13 -13.71 13.27
C PHE A 84 -5.63 -13.81 13.05
N LEU A 85 -5.24 -13.83 11.78
CA LEU A 85 -3.87 -13.86 11.28
C LEU A 85 -3.61 -12.59 10.46
N TRP A 86 -2.37 -12.12 10.49
CA TRP A 86 -1.95 -10.97 9.70
C TRP A 86 -1.56 -11.36 8.28
N THR A 87 -2.16 -10.75 7.29
CA THR A 87 -1.69 -10.78 5.89
C THR A 87 -0.85 -9.54 5.65
N PRO A 88 0.45 -9.66 5.36
CA PRO A 88 1.31 -8.50 5.09
C PRO A 88 0.86 -7.72 3.86
N GLY A 89 1.00 -6.39 3.90
CA GLY A 89 0.87 -5.57 2.71
C GLY A 89 2.05 -5.77 1.76
N TYR A 90 1.85 -5.51 0.45
CA TYR A 90 2.89 -5.71 -0.55
C TYR A 90 2.81 -4.72 -1.70
N TRP A 91 3.94 -4.50 -2.35
CA TRP A 91 4.02 -3.74 -3.59
C TRP A 91 3.76 -4.63 -4.78
N GLY A 92 2.82 -4.25 -5.64
CA GLY A 92 2.51 -4.93 -6.89
C GLY A 92 2.66 -4.00 -8.08
N TRP A 93 3.20 -4.51 -9.19
CA TRP A 93 3.32 -3.77 -10.44
C TRP A 93 2.05 -3.86 -11.26
N ARG A 94 1.49 -2.73 -11.65
CA ARG A 94 0.39 -2.61 -12.59
C ARG A 94 0.40 -1.23 -13.26
N ASP A 95 -0.11 -1.13 -14.46
CA ASP A 95 -0.34 0.14 -15.16
C ASP A 95 0.89 1.07 -15.24
N GLY A 96 2.09 0.47 -15.31
CA GLY A 96 3.34 1.22 -15.42
C GLY A 96 3.90 1.77 -14.11
N GLY A 97 3.40 1.32 -12.94
CA GLY A 97 3.87 1.74 -11.62
C GLY A 97 3.74 0.68 -10.54
N TYR A 98 4.37 0.92 -9.41
CA TYR A 98 4.26 0.10 -8.21
C TYR A 98 3.16 0.67 -7.31
N PHE A 99 2.23 -0.19 -6.90
CA PHE A 99 1.11 0.14 -6.02
C PHE A 99 1.21 -0.68 -4.75
N PHE A 100 1.03 -0.04 -3.61
CA PHE A 100 0.99 -0.74 -2.34
C PHE A 100 -0.40 -1.31 -2.10
N ASN A 101 -0.46 -2.60 -1.83
CA ASN A 101 -1.65 -3.30 -1.36
C ASN A 101 -1.52 -3.42 0.15
N GLU A 102 -2.44 -2.83 0.89
CA GLU A 102 -2.36 -2.80 2.35
C GLU A 102 -2.56 -4.17 2.98
N GLY A 103 -1.86 -4.42 4.10
CA GLY A 103 -2.07 -5.61 4.91
C GLY A 103 -3.36 -5.53 5.72
N TYR A 104 -3.82 -6.68 6.19
CA TYR A 104 -5.07 -6.81 6.94
C TYR A 104 -5.05 -8.01 7.90
N TRP A 105 -5.95 -7.97 8.88
CA TRP A 105 -6.25 -9.09 9.76
C TRP A 105 -7.44 -9.89 9.25
N GLY A 106 -7.35 -11.22 9.30
CA GLY A 106 -8.42 -12.10 8.88
C GLY A 106 -8.23 -13.52 9.43
N PRO A 107 -9.24 -14.41 9.29
CA PRO A 107 -9.16 -15.78 9.80
C PRO A 107 -8.13 -16.64 9.06
N GLN A 108 -7.68 -16.19 7.89
CA GLN A 108 -6.68 -16.84 7.06
C GLN A 108 -5.69 -15.80 6.54
N VAL A 109 -4.45 -16.24 6.25
CA VAL A 109 -3.48 -15.40 5.54
C VAL A 109 -3.76 -15.46 4.05
N GLY A 110 -4.06 -14.31 3.45
CA GLY A 110 -4.30 -14.18 2.02
C GLY A 110 -3.02 -13.93 1.23
N TRP A 111 -3.19 -13.47 -0.01
CA TRP A 111 -2.07 -13.16 -0.89
C TRP A 111 -1.29 -11.91 -0.45
N TYR A 112 0.02 -12.02 -0.41
CA TYR A 112 0.95 -10.94 -0.06
C TYR A 112 2.10 -10.82 -1.07
N GLY A 113 1.78 -10.98 -2.37
CA GLY A 113 2.70 -10.71 -3.47
C GLY A 113 3.74 -11.78 -3.75
N GLY A 114 3.67 -12.97 -3.14
CA GLY A 114 4.74 -13.99 -3.25
C GLY A 114 6.04 -13.59 -2.55
N ILE A 115 6.02 -12.54 -1.72
CA ILE A 115 7.20 -11.94 -1.10
C ILE A 115 7.64 -12.76 0.11
N SER A 116 8.93 -13.06 0.18
CA SER A 116 9.52 -13.70 1.36
C SER A 116 9.91 -12.65 2.39
N TYR A 117 9.03 -12.39 3.37
CA TYR A 117 9.32 -11.50 4.49
C TYR A 117 10.13 -12.19 5.61
N GLY A 118 10.28 -13.52 5.54
CA GLY A 118 10.86 -14.31 6.63
C GLY A 118 9.88 -14.55 7.79
N PHE A 119 10.35 -15.19 8.85
CA PHE A 119 9.64 -15.36 10.11
C PHE A 119 8.23 -15.98 9.95
N GLY A 120 8.12 -16.95 9.05
CA GLY A 120 6.87 -17.66 8.75
C GLY A 120 6.14 -17.16 7.49
N TYR A 121 6.54 -16.05 6.87
CA TYR A 121 6.03 -15.54 5.60
C TYR A 121 7.03 -15.79 4.49
N PHE A 122 6.88 -16.88 3.74
CA PHE A 122 7.84 -17.34 2.73
C PHE A 122 7.26 -17.31 1.30
N GLY A 123 6.36 -16.37 1.02
CA GLY A 123 5.75 -16.17 -0.29
C GLY A 123 4.26 -16.51 -0.33
N HIS A 124 3.87 -17.61 0.33
CA HIS A 124 2.48 -18.06 0.41
C HIS A 124 2.14 -18.53 1.83
N GLY A 125 0.91 -18.30 2.27
CA GLY A 125 0.42 -18.76 3.56
C GLY A 125 1.24 -18.24 4.76
N TYR A 126 1.16 -18.95 5.88
CA TYR A 126 1.86 -18.59 7.11
C TYR A 126 2.32 -19.82 7.88
N GLU A 127 3.62 -19.89 8.15
CA GLU A 127 4.28 -21.01 8.83
C GLU A 127 4.76 -20.66 10.24
N GLY A 128 4.51 -19.42 10.68
CA GLY A 128 4.98 -18.91 11.97
C GLY A 128 4.13 -19.36 13.18
N GLY A 129 2.90 -19.83 12.94
CA GLY A 129 2.03 -20.28 14.03
C GLY A 129 0.59 -20.55 13.59
N ARG A 130 -0.24 -20.96 14.54
CA ARG A 130 -1.66 -21.22 14.33
C ARG A 130 -2.48 -20.96 15.57
N TRP A 131 -3.74 -20.66 15.41
CA TRP A 131 -4.70 -20.64 16.50
C TRP A 131 -5.26 -22.04 16.76
N ASP A 132 -5.37 -22.40 18.03
CA ASP A 132 -6.00 -23.63 18.48
C ASP A 132 -6.63 -23.40 19.85
N GLY A 133 -7.91 -23.73 20.02
CA GLY A 133 -8.64 -23.54 21.27
C GLY A 133 -8.63 -22.11 21.83
N GLY A 134 -8.52 -21.08 20.97
CA GLY A 134 -8.43 -19.68 21.39
C GLY A 134 -7.03 -19.22 21.81
N HIS A 135 -6.02 -20.08 21.72
CA HIS A 135 -4.64 -19.80 22.01
C HIS A 135 -3.79 -19.81 20.74
N PHE A 136 -2.81 -18.92 20.64
CA PHE A 136 -1.89 -18.91 19.52
C PHE A 136 -0.68 -19.80 19.81
N PHE A 137 -0.42 -20.78 18.94
CA PHE A 137 0.71 -21.69 19.02
C PHE A 137 1.80 -21.26 18.08
N TYR A 138 3.01 -21.04 18.58
CA TYR A 138 4.15 -20.52 17.85
C TYR A 138 5.02 -21.65 17.27
N ASN A 139 5.38 -21.53 15.99
CA ASN A 139 6.41 -22.39 15.41
C ASN A 139 7.81 -21.83 15.75
N ARG A 140 8.46 -22.45 16.71
CA ARG A 140 9.78 -22.01 17.17
C ARG A 140 10.92 -22.23 16.16
N SER A 141 10.69 -22.96 15.07
CA SER A 141 11.69 -23.09 13.99
C SER A 141 11.87 -21.81 13.18
N VAL A 142 10.92 -20.88 13.28
CA VAL A 142 10.91 -19.61 12.53
C VAL A 142 10.63 -18.37 13.39
N ASN A 143 10.20 -18.55 14.65
CA ASN A 143 9.96 -17.46 15.59
C ASN A 143 10.94 -17.48 16.76
N ASN A 144 11.36 -16.29 17.16
CA ASN A 144 12.17 -16.07 18.35
C ASN A 144 11.24 -15.97 19.60
N VAL A 145 11.01 -17.09 20.25
CA VAL A 145 10.13 -17.20 21.42
C VAL A 145 10.88 -17.73 22.64
N ASN A 146 10.58 -17.18 23.81
CA ASN A 146 11.12 -17.69 25.09
C ASN A 146 10.31 -18.92 25.55
N VAL A 147 10.83 -20.11 25.34
CA VAL A 147 10.15 -21.37 25.67
C VAL A 147 10.02 -21.64 27.17
N THR A 148 10.70 -20.87 28.02
CA THR A 148 10.53 -20.97 29.48
C THR A 148 9.30 -20.22 29.98
N GLU A 149 8.85 -19.22 29.22
CA GLU A 149 7.71 -18.37 29.55
C GLU A 149 6.49 -18.69 28.70
N MET A 150 6.71 -19.14 27.45
CA MET A 150 5.67 -19.43 26.48
C MET A 150 5.54 -20.95 26.28
N HIS A 151 4.38 -21.49 26.61
CA HIS A 151 4.12 -22.94 26.57
C HIS A 151 3.38 -23.38 25.29
N ASN A 152 2.70 -22.46 24.62
CA ASN A 152 1.99 -22.70 23.37
C ASN A 152 2.96 -22.68 22.19
N VAL A 153 3.84 -23.69 22.10
CA VAL A 153 4.89 -23.76 21.08
C VAL A 153 4.94 -25.13 20.43
N TYR A 154 5.33 -25.16 19.18
CA TYR A 154 5.65 -26.39 18.45
C TYR A 154 6.91 -26.18 17.60
N ASN A 155 7.43 -27.25 17.01
CA ASN A 155 8.62 -27.19 16.19
C ASN A 155 8.40 -27.96 14.87
N THR A 156 8.09 -27.22 13.80
CA THR A 156 7.96 -27.78 12.46
C THR A 156 8.99 -27.12 11.56
N THR A 157 9.91 -27.91 11.01
CA THR A 157 10.94 -27.44 10.11
C THR A 157 10.32 -27.05 8.77
N ILE A 158 10.64 -25.85 8.28
CA ILE A 158 10.21 -25.36 6.97
C ILE A 158 11.28 -25.74 5.94
N VAL A 159 10.92 -26.60 5.00
CA VAL A 159 11.84 -27.12 3.99
C VAL A 159 12.00 -26.16 2.83
N ASN A 160 10.92 -25.53 2.38
CA ASN A 160 10.91 -24.61 1.23
C ASN A 160 10.92 -23.16 1.71
N ARG A 161 12.10 -22.66 2.09
CA ARG A 161 12.27 -21.24 2.41
C ARG A 161 12.67 -20.52 1.13
N ASN A 162 11.83 -19.61 0.67
CA ASN A 162 12.25 -18.66 -0.34
C ASN A 162 13.13 -17.60 0.36
N GLU A 163 14.42 -17.53 0.00
CA GLU A 163 15.38 -16.56 0.57
C GLU A 163 15.52 -15.30 -0.28
N ASN A 164 14.70 -15.17 -1.31
CA ASN A 164 14.66 -13.97 -2.14
C ASN A 164 14.31 -12.74 -1.30
N ARG A 165 15.07 -11.66 -1.49
CA ARG A 165 14.87 -10.37 -0.77
C ARG A 165 14.11 -9.33 -1.59
N VAL A 166 13.60 -9.71 -2.75
CA VAL A 166 12.76 -8.82 -3.57
C VAL A 166 11.48 -8.45 -2.79
N SER A 167 11.20 -7.16 -2.69
CA SER A 167 10.13 -6.59 -1.87
C SER A 167 8.85 -6.25 -2.65
N TYR A 168 8.74 -6.72 -3.90
CA TYR A 168 7.63 -6.40 -4.80
C TYR A 168 7.33 -7.53 -5.79
N ASN A 169 6.09 -7.56 -6.26
CA ASN A 169 5.61 -8.51 -7.27
C ASN A 169 5.43 -7.80 -8.61
N GLY A 170 5.86 -8.43 -9.69
CA GLY A 170 5.76 -7.89 -11.06
C GLY A 170 6.80 -6.81 -11.37
N GLY A 171 6.73 -6.23 -12.57
CA GLY A 171 7.70 -5.25 -13.02
C GLY A 171 9.08 -5.82 -13.32
N ASN A 172 10.07 -4.95 -13.51
CA ASN A 172 11.43 -5.37 -13.81
C ASN A 172 12.15 -5.84 -12.54
N GLY A 173 12.57 -7.10 -12.52
CA GLY A 173 13.27 -7.71 -11.37
C GLY A 173 12.37 -8.12 -10.22
N GLY A 174 11.05 -7.95 -10.33
CA GLY A 174 10.08 -8.35 -9.31
C GLY A 174 9.78 -9.85 -9.33
N ILE A 175 9.14 -10.31 -8.27
CA ILE A 175 8.60 -11.66 -8.16
C ILE A 175 7.49 -11.82 -9.20
N ASN A 176 7.51 -12.94 -9.93
CA ASN A 176 6.50 -13.23 -10.95
C ASN A 176 5.65 -14.42 -10.51
N GLU A 177 4.94 -14.24 -9.41
CA GLU A 177 4.00 -15.22 -8.87
C GLU A 177 2.58 -14.67 -8.87
N ARG A 178 1.61 -15.56 -8.77
CA ARG A 178 0.19 -15.23 -8.74
C ARG A 178 -0.45 -15.86 -7.51
N PRO A 179 -1.52 -15.25 -6.98
CA PRO A 179 -2.28 -15.87 -5.92
C PRO A 179 -2.86 -17.22 -6.36
N SER A 180 -2.90 -18.17 -5.46
CA SER A 180 -3.68 -19.39 -5.63
C SER A 180 -5.19 -19.06 -5.58
N ALA A 181 -6.03 -19.95 -6.11
CA ALA A 181 -7.48 -19.79 -6.03
C ALA A 181 -7.99 -19.66 -4.58
N GLN A 182 -7.29 -20.28 -3.64
CA GLN A 182 -7.61 -20.20 -2.21
C GLN A 182 -7.26 -18.82 -1.63
N GLU A 183 -6.09 -18.26 -1.95
CA GLU A 183 -5.70 -16.91 -1.53
C GLU A 183 -6.59 -15.84 -2.15
N GLU A 184 -7.03 -16.03 -3.40
CA GLU A 184 -8.04 -15.16 -4.02
C GLU A 184 -9.40 -15.26 -3.31
N ALA A 185 -9.80 -16.45 -2.85
CA ALA A 185 -11.02 -16.61 -2.04
C ALA A 185 -10.90 -15.87 -0.71
N TYR A 186 -9.78 -16.01 -0.01
CA TYR A 186 -9.53 -15.31 1.26
C TYR A 186 -9.55 -13.78 1.10
N SER A 187 -9.13 -13.23 -0.05
CA SER A 187 -9.21 -11.79 -0.29
C SER A 187 -10.63 -11.22 -0.32
N ARG A 188 -11.65 -12.07 -0.42
CA ARG A 188 -13.08 -11.72 -0.42
C ARG A 188 -13.74 -11.89 0.94
N ASP A 189 -13.05 -12.52 1.89
CA ASP A 189 -13.55 -12.71 3.24
C ASP A 189 -13.59 -11.38 4.02
N ARG A 190 -14.23 -11.40 5.17
CA ARG A 190 -14.26 -10.24 6.06
C ARG A 190 -12.87 -9.95 6.61
N HIS A 191 -12.38 -8.74 6.37
CA HIS A 191 -11.09 -8.26 6.84
C HIS A 191 -11.25 -7.17 7.91
N THR A 192 -10.28 -7.12 8.82
CA THR A 192 -10.08 -6.01 9.75
C THR A 192 -8.80 -5.29 9.36
N PRO A 193 -8.82 -3.96 9.21
CA PRO A 193 -7.62 -3.19 8.88
C PRO A 193 -6.58 -3.27 10.00
N ALA A 194 -5.39 -2.72 9.75
CA ALA A 194 -4.35 -2.56 10.75
C ALA A 194 -4.90 -1.90 12.03
N VAL A 195 -4.53 -2.41 13.19
CA VAL A 195 -4.96 -1.86 14.48
C VAL A 195 -4.27 -0.52 14.78
N ALA A 196 -4.80 0.25 15.72
CA ALA A 196 -4.30 1.59 16.03
C ALA A 196 -2.79 1.62 16.36
N THR A 197 -2.29 0.60 17.08
CA THR A 197 -0.86 0.49 17.40
C THR A 197 0.03 0.28 16.17
N GLN A 198 -0.46 -0.47 15.16
CA GLN A 198 0.25 -0.61 13.89
C GLN A 198 0.25 0.71 13.11
N THR A 199 -0.90 1.41 13.06
CA THR A 199 -1.00 2.70 12.38
C THR A 199 -0.08 3.74 13.02
N GLN A 200 -0.03 3.81 14.35
CA GLN A 200 0.90 4.69 15.07
C GLN A 200 2.36 4.33 14.77
N HIS A 201 2.71 3.05 14.77
CA HIS A 201 4.05 2.57 14.44
C HIS A 201 4.49 3.01 13.04
N VAL A 202 3.60 2.94 12.05
CA VAL A 202 3.84 3.44 10.68
C VAL A 202 4.09 4.95 10.67
N GLN A 203 3.31 5.73 11.42
CA GLN A 203 3.47 7.19 11.51
C GLN A 203 4.80 7.59 12.15
N GLU A 204 5.21 6.91 13.20
CA GLU A 204 6.49 7.14 13.86
C GLU A 204 7.66 6.76 12.93
N ALA A 205 7.55 5.63 12.21
CA ALA A 205 8.53 5.23 11.20
C ALA A 205 8.66 6.29 10.09
N ARG A 206 7.54 6.82 9.60
CA ARG A 206 7.51 7.88 8.57
C ARG A 206 8.24 9.15 9.03
N GLY A 207 8.07 9.52 10.30
CA GLY A 207 8.72 10.69 10.92
C GLY A 207 10.21 10.51 11.13
N ASN A 208 10.75 9.30 11.13
CA ASN A 208 12.15 9.03 11.41
C ASN A 208 12.99 9.09 10.13
N ARG A 209 13.85 10.11 10.04
CA ARG A 209 14.74 10.34 8.89
C ARG A 209 15.70 9.18 8.63
N GLU A 210 16.18 8.50 9.67
CA GLU A 210 17.13 7.38 9.52
C GLU A 210 16.52 6.15 8.87
N LEU A 211 15.18 6.05 8.86
CA LEU A 211 14.45 4.97 8.19
C LEU A 211 14.22 5.22 6.70
N ARG A 212 14.54 6.40 6.18
CA ARG A 212 14.44 6.71 4.75
C ARG A 212 15.48 5.95 3.94
N ALA A 213 15.07 5.38 2.82
CA ALA A 213 15.92 4.60 1.93
C ALA A 213 17.09 5.42 1.38
N SER A 214 16.86 6.70 1.06
CA SER A 214 17.91 7.62 0.63
C SER A 214 19.00 7.87 1.69
N VAL A 215 18.67 7.68 2.96
CA VAL A 215 19.60 7.86 4.10
C VAL A 215 20.28 6.56 4.45
N ASN A 216 19.51 5.47 4.63
CA ASN A 216 20.03 4.20 5.14
C ASN A 216 20.54 3.23 4.05
N GLN A 217 20.34 3.56 2.76
CA GLN A 217 20.81 2.77 1.63
C GLN A 217 20.34 1.31 1.68
N GLY A 218 19.10 1.08 2.15
CA GLY A 218 18.52 -0.25 2.29
C GLY A 218 18.94 -1.03 3.55
N LYS A 219 19.71 -0.38 4.47
CA LYS A 219 20.14 -0.96 5.73
C LYS A 219 19.65 -0.09 6.92
N PRO A 220 18.38 -0.17 7.29
CA PRO A 220 17.82 0.68 8.35
C PRO A 220 18.45 0.36 9.71
N PRO A 221 18.77 1.40 10.54
CA PRO A 221 19.30 1.22 11.88
C PRO A 221 18.26 0.61 12.83
N ILE A 222 16.99 0.72 12.50
CA ILE A 222 15.86 0.10 13.21
C ILE A 222 15.13 -0.79 12.20
N ALA A 223 15.53 -2.07 12.11
CA ALA A 223 14.92 -3.01 11.20
C ALA A 223 13.72 -3.74 11.82
N ALA A 224 13.75 -3.93 13.13
CA ALA A 224 12.66 -4.52 13.90
C ALA A 224 12.60 -3.99 15.32
N THR A 225 11.42 -4.07 15.93
CA THR A 225 11.15 -3.67 17.32
C THR A 225 10.35 -4.77 18.04
N GLN A 226 10.53 -4.89 19.34
CA GLN A 226 9.77 -5.87 20.12
C GLN A 226 8.29 -5.50 20.27
N ARG A 227 7.97 -4.20 20.29
CA ARG A 227 6.60 -3.68 20.40
C ARG A 227 6.43 -2.49 19.45
N PRO A 228 5.21 -2.26 18.94
CA PRO A 228 4.93 -1.08 18.13
C PRO A 228 5.30 0.21 18.87
N GLY A 229 5.86 1.20 18.17
CA GLY A 229 6.24 2.48 18.74
C GLY A 229 7.55 2.48 19.55
N SER A 230 8.20 1.33 19.75
CA SER A 230 9.44 1.23 20.53
C SER A 230 10.68 1.45 19.64
N PHE A 231 10.95 2.68 19.24
CA PHE A 231 12.04 3.04 18.31
C PHE A 231 13.39 3.32 19.00
N SER A 232 13.54 2.98 20.28
CA SER A 232 14.77 3.20 21.06
C SER A 232 14.97 2.12 22.13
N GLY A 233 16.18 2.04 22.66
CA GLY A 233 16.53 1.12 23.74
C GLY A 233 16.88 -0.29 23.27
N SER A 234 16.91 -1.25 24.18
CA SER A 234 17.32 -2.64 23.95
C SER A 234 16.32 -3.48 23.14
N SER A 235 15.11 -2.94 22.91
CA SER A 235 14.06 -3.60 22.13
C SER A 235 14.21 -3.39 20.62
N VAL A 236 15.19 -2.61 20.18
CA VAL A 236 15.44 -2.29 18.78
C VAL A 236 16.48 -3.23 18.19
N VAL A 237 16.20 -3.77 17.02
CA VAL A 237 17.11 -4.63 16.26
C VAL A 237 17.48 -3.93 14.95
N PRO A 238 18.79 -3.64 14.71
CA PRO A 238 19.23 -3.05 13.45
C PRO A 238 19.27 -4.08 12.33
N ALA A 239 19.26 -3.61 11.09
CA ALA A 239 19.57 -4.48 9.96
C ALA A 239 21.04 -4.91 10.02
N LYS A 240 21.30 -6.21 9.84
CA LYS A 240 22.64 -6.78 9.72
C LYS A 240 23.28 -6.35 8.39
N GLU A 241 22.48 -6.42 7.32
CA GLU A 241 22.87 -6.01 5.98
C GLU A 241 21.67 -5.54 5.15
N ALA A 242 21.92 -4.80 4.07
CA ALA A 242 20.92 -4.49 3.08
C ALA A 242 20.49 -5.79 2.36
N GLY A 243 19.24 -5.90 1.95
CA GLY A 243 18.73 -7.05 1.21
C GLY A 243 19.27 -7.18 -0.20
N GLY A 244 19.90 -6.11 -0.70
CA GLY A 244 20.54 -6.00 -2.00
C GLY A 244 21.07 -4.59 -2.20
N ARG A 245 21.67 -4.31 -3.36
CA ARG A 245 22.14 -2.97 -3.68
C ARG A 245 20.95 -2.02 -3.83
N TYR A 246 20.97 -0.92 -3.10
CA TYR A 246 20.01 0.17 -3.25
C TYR A 246 20.46 1.07 -4.40
N GLU A 247 19.67 1.20 -5.43
CA GLU A 247 19.90 2.09 -6.57
C GLU A 247 18.77 3.13 -6.60
N PRO A 248 18.98 4.33 -6.02
CA PRO A 248 18.01 5.41 -6.13
C PRO A 248 17.90 5.83 -7.60
N PRO A 249 16.72 6.32 -8.05
CA PRO A 249 16.56 6.87 -9.38
C PRO A 249 17.62 7.96 -9.65
N ALA A 250 18.21 7.95 -10.84
CA ALA A 250 19.34 8.79 -11.24
C ALA A 250 19.09 10.32 -11.19
N ASN A 251 17.88 10.78 -10.84
CA ASN A 251 17.45 12.18 -10.88
C ASN A 251 17.07 12.79 -9.51
N ARG A 252 17.59 12.27 -8.39
CA ARG A 252 17.57 13.07 -7.16
C ARG A 252 18.72 14.06 -7.21
N GLY A 253 18.41 15.34 -7.46
CA GLY A 253 19.39 16.41 -7.54
C GLY A 253 20.37 16.42 -6.37
N ALA A 254 21.49 15.76 -6.58
CA ALA A 254 22.68 15.93 -5.75
C ALA A 254 23.60 16.89 -6.48
N ASN A 255 23.54 18.14 -6.10
CA ASN A 255 24.64 19.08 -6.26
C ASN A 255 25.82 18.56 -5.45
N ASN A 256 26.72 17.82 -6.06
CA ASN A 256 28.09 17.64 -5.54
C ASN A 256 29.05 17.49 -6.71
N ASN A 257 29.76 18.57 -6.97
CA ASN A 257 31.02 18.57 -7.68
C ASN A 257 32.00 17.57 -7.06
N ALA A 258 32.32 16.50 -7.77
CA ALA A 258 33.63 15.87 -7.66
C ALA A 258 33.88 14.96 -8.88
N ALA A 259 34.84 15.43 -9.67
CA ALA A 259 35.82 14.67 -10.47
C ALA A 259 35.34 13.76 -11.61
N ARG A 260 35.57 14.25 -12.81
CA ARG A 260 35.86 13.52 -14.05
C ARG A 260 36.94 12.47 -13.84
N LEU A 261 36.77 11.31 -14.44
CA LEU A 261 37.83 10.64 -15.18
C LEU A 261 37.26 9.77 -16.30
N ASP A 262 37.91 9.87 -17.43
CA ASP A 262 37.60 9.39 -18.75
C ASP A 262 37.57 7.86 -18.91
N GLY A 263 36.88 7.37 -19.93
CA GLY A 263 37.01 6.01 -20.43
C GLY A 263 36.02 5.66 -21.53
N ASN A 264 36.42 6.04 -22.73
CA ASN A 264 35.84 5.71 -24.05
C ASN A 264 35.67 4.20 -24.30
N ALA A 265 34.58 3.81 -24.96
CA ALA A 265 34.49 3.10 -26.22
C ALA A 265 33.40 2.02 -26.38
N ASN A 266 32.66 2.20 -27.46
CA ASN A 266 32.01 1.21 -28.32
C ASN A 266 30.58 0.73 -28.00
N ARG A 267 29.71 1.39 -28.73
CA ARG A 267 28.36 0.94 -29.11
C ARG A 267 28.47 0.06 -30.38
N PRO A 268 27.63 -0.97 -30.53
CA PRO A 268 26.81 -1.04 -31.73
C PRO A 268 25.31 -1.28 -31.45
N PRO A 269 24.44 -1.14 -32.46
CA PRO A 269 23.12 -0.59 -32.33
C PRO A 269 21.99 -1.62 -32.45
N ASN A 270 20.84 -1.20 -31.96
CA ASN A 270 19.51 -1.59 -32.42
C ASN A 270 18.87 -2.88 -31.90
N ALA A 271 17.89 -2.69 -30.99
CA ALA A 271 16.55 -3.21 -31.19
C ALA A 271 15.62 -2.49 -30.19
N GLY A 272 14.58 -1.89 -30.73
CA GLY A 272 13.65 -1.00 -30.03
C GLY A 272 12.77 -1.71 -29.02
N ASN A 273 12.34 -0.98 -28.06
CA ASN A 273 11.01 -0.54 -27.72
C ASN A 273 10.79 -0.35 -26.22
N ASN A 274 10.46 0.88 -25.88
CA ASN A 274 9.52 1.31 -24.85
C ASN A 274 9.72 0.82 -23.40
N ALA A 275 10.78 1.27 -22.75
CA ALA A 275 10.88 1.23 -21.28
C ALA A 275 11.56 2.50 -20.72
N ASN A 276 11.19 3.69 -21.22
CA ASN A 276 11.59 4.95 -20.59
C ASN A 276 10.51 6.00 -20.88
N ARG A 277 9.35 5.88 -20.22
CA ARG A 277 8.47 7.02 -20.09
C ARG A 277 8.88 7.71 -18.79
N PRO A 278 9.36 8.97 -18.84
CA PRO A 278 9.66 9.72 -17.63
C PRO A 278 8.40 9.84 -16.76
N PRO A 279 8.53 10.01 -15.44
CA PRO A 279 7.38 10.26 -14.57
C PRO A 279 6.57 11.42 -15.14
N VAL A 280 5.24 11.27 -15.10
CA VAL A 280 4.29 12.27 -15.62
C VAL A 280 4.47 13.55 -14.83
N THR A 281 5.26 14.48 -15.37
CA THR A 281 5.57 15.76 -14.75
C THR A 281 4.54 16.82 -15.13
N HIS A 282 3.96 16.68 -16.32
CA HIS A 282 3.01 17.63 -16.89
C HIS A 282 1.70 16.95 -17.28
N ALA A 283 0.64 17.73 -17.28
CA ALA A 283 -0.68 17.23 -17.68
C ALA A 283 -0.72 16.69 -19.13
N LYS A 284 0.17 17.16 -20.02
CA LYS A 284 0.31 16.65 -21.39
C LYS A 284 0.82 15.21 -21.47
N ASP A 285 1.52 14.74 -20.44
CA ASP A 285 2.11 13.39 -20.38
C ASP A 285 1.12 12.36 -19.84
N ILE A 286 -0.04 12.80 -19.35
CA ILE A 286 -1.13 11.93 -18.91
C ILE A 286 -1.74 11.28 -20.16
N ALA A 287 -1.78 9.95 -20.18
CA ALA A 287 -2.50 9.22 -21.21
C ALA A 287 -4.00 9.57 -21.16
N PRO A 288 -4.69 9.65 -22.31
CA PRO A 288 -6.13 9.85 -22.32
C PRO A 288 -6.83 8.81 -21.47
N TYR A 289 -7.80 9.25 -20.68
CA TYR A 289 -8.58 8.32 -19.85
C TYR A 289 -9.39 7.37 -20.75
N GLU A 290 -9.30 6.08 -20.47
CA GLU A 290 -10.20 5.12 -21.11
C GLU A 290 -11.57 5.18 -20.44
N LYS A 291 -12.62 5.14 -21.25
CA LYS A 291 -13.98 5.10 -20.76
C LYS A 291 -14.26 3.69 -20.22
N PRO A 292 -14.55 3.52 -18.92
CA PRO A 292 -14.90 2.22 -18.39
C PRO A 292 -16.18 1.70 -19.04
N ALA A 293 -16.26 0.39 -19.28
CA ALA A 293 -17.47 -0.23 -19.74
C ALA A 293 -18.59 -0.06 -18.69
N PRO A 294 -19.81 0.29 -19.09
CA PRO A 294 -20.93 0.40 -18.17
C PRO A 294 -21.23 -0.96 -17.53
N PRO A 295 -21.61 -0.99 -16.23
CA PRO A 295 -22.04 -2.23 -15.60
C PRO A 295 -23.32 -2.73 -16.27
N SER A 296 -23.38 -4.05 -16.54
CA SER A 296 -24.58 -4.71 -17.03
C SER A 296 -25.44 -5.14 -15.84
N THR A 297 -26.50 -4.39 -15.54
CA THR A 297 -27.40 -4.66 -14.40
C THR A 297 -28.57 -5.56 -14.77
N GLY A 298 -28.74 -5.87 -16.05
CA GLY A 298 -29.93 -6.55 -16.58
C GLY A 298 -31.16 -5.64 -16.71
N ASN A 299 -31.06 -4.35 -16.38
CA ASN A 299 -32.12 -3.37 -16.55
C ASN A 299 -31.69 -2.29 -17.55
N PRO A 300 -32.21 -2.28 -18.78
CA PRO A 300 -31.77 -1.38 -19.85
C PRO A 300 -31.85 0.11 -19.50
N LYS A 301 -32.84 0.53 -18.71
CA LYS A 301 -32.99 1.94 -18.29
C LYS A 301 -31.92 2.35 -17.28
N LEU A 302 -31.56 1.43 -16.40
CA LEU A 302 -30.52 1.66 -15.39
C LEU A 302 -29.13 1.68 -16.07
N ASP A 303 -28.90 0.77 -16.99
CA ASP A 303 -27.67 0.68 -17.77
C ASP A 303 -27.46 1.96 -18.60
N GLN A 304 -28.51 2.47 -19.26
CA GLN A 304 -28.45 3.74 -19.98
C GLN A 304 -28.12 4.92 -19.04
N LYS A 305 -28.77 5.00 -17.87
CA LYS A 305 -28.48 6.03 -16.87
C LYS A 305 -27.03 5.98 -16.41
N TYR A 306 -26.49 4.80 -16.17
CA TYR A 306 -25.08 4.63 -15.75
C TYR A 306 -24.11 5.03 -16.88
N GLN A 307 -24.43 4.66 -18.12
CA GLN A 307 -23.66 5.07 -19.28
C GLN A 307 -23.61 6.60 -19.44
N GLU A 308 -24.73 7.29 -19.28
CA GLU A 308 -24.79 8.75 -19.31
C GLU A 308 -23.97 9.41 -18.21
N GLN A 309 -24.00 8.86 -16.99
CA GLN A 309 -23.21 9.35 -15.86
C GLN A 309 -21.71 9.17 -16.11
N GLN A 310 -21.30 8.00 -16.61
CA GLN A 310 -19.91 7.74 -16.97
C GLN A 310 -19.42 8.66 -18.10
N GLN A 311 -20.27 8.91 -19.11
CA GLN A 311 -19.93 9.82 -20.18
C GLN A 311 -19.74 11.27 -19.69
N LYS A 312 -20.59 11.73 -18.77
CA LYS A 312 -20.47 13.06 -18.16
C LYS A 312 -19.19 13.18 -17.34
N LEU A 313 -18.86 12.16 -16.56
CA LEU A 313 -17.61 12.14 -15.78
C LEU A 313 -16.38 12.18 -16.69
N TYR A 314 -16.36 11.32 -17.71
CA TYR A 314 -15.29 11.27 -18.70
C TYR A 314 -15.06 12.62 -19.39
N ASN A 315 -16.14 13.27 -19.87
CA ASN A 315 -16.07 14.57 -20.51
C ASN A 315 -15.54 15.65 -19.57
N ASN A 316 -15.97 15.63 -18.29
CA ASN A 316 -15.50 16.58 -17.29
C ASN A 316 -14.00 16.39 -16.99
N GLN A 317 -13.55 15.15 -16.80
CA GLN A 317 -12.14 14.82 -16.54
C GLN A 317 -11.24 15.25 -17.70
N ASN A 318 -11.64 14.99 -18.94
CA ASN A 318 -10.90 15.43 -20.12
C ASN A 318 -10.84 16.96 -20.21
N GLN A 319 -11.93 17.66 -19.92
CA GLN A 319 -11.94 19.10 -19.90
C GLN A 319 -11.01 19.70 -18.82
N GLN A 320 -10.98 19.10 -17.64
CA GLN A 320 -10.07 19.51 -16.56
C GLN A 320 -8.61 19.27 -16.95
N LEU A 321 -8.31 18.13 -17.57
CA LEU A 321 -6.98 17.82 -18.08
C LEU A 321 -6.52 18.82 -19.13
N GLN A 322 -7.36 19.13 -20.11
CA GLN A 322 -7.04 20.13 -21.15
C GLN A 322 -6.78 21.53 -20.57
N LYS A 323 -7.60 21.95 -19.58
CA LYS A 323 -7.40 23.24 -18.90
C LYS A 323 -6.06 23.29 -18.17
N LEU A 324 -5.67 22.20 -17.49
CA LEU A 324 -4.38 22.14 -16.83
C LEU A 324 -3.22 22.14 -17.82
N GLN A 325 -3.32 21.41 -18.93
CA GLN A 325 -2.33 21.43 -20.02
C GLN A 325 -2.13 22.84 -20.58
N GLN A 326 -3.22 23.54 -20.90
CA GLN A 326 -3.15 24.90 -21.40
C GLN A 326 -2.51 25.87 -20.40
N LYS A 327 -2.83 25.74 -19.11
CA LYS A 327 -2.24 26.57 -18.06
C LYS A 327 -0.74 26.33 -17.95
N GLN A 328 -0.30 25.08 -17.91
CA GLN A 328 1.12 24.72 -17.83
C GLN A 328 1.90 25.23 -19.06
N GLU A 329 1.32 25.11 -20.23
CA GLU A 329 1.92 25.63 -21.45
C GLU A 329 2.07 27.17 -21.43
N GLN A 330 1.04 27.88 -20.95
CA GLN A 330 1.12 29.34 -20.78
C GLN A 330 2.20 29.75 -19.76
N ASP A 331 2.35 29.00 -18.68
CA ASP A 331 3.40 29.26 -17.68
C ASP A 331 4.80 29.08 -18.29
N HIS A 332 5.01 28.03 -19.10
CA HIS A 332 6.28 27.86 -19.84
C HIS A 332 6.57 28.98 -20.82
N GLN A 333 5.56 29.41 -21.61
CA GLN A 333 5.70 30.51 -22.53
C GLN A 333 6.06 31.83 -21.81
N ARG A 334 5.44 32.09 -20.66
CA ARG A 334 5.73 33.26 -19.83
C ARG A 334 7.15 33.20 -19.26
N LEU A 335 7.63 32.06 -18.78
CA LEU A 335 9.00 31.88 -18.30
C LEU A 335 10.03 32.10 -19.41
N ALA A 336 9.73 31.63 -20.63
CA ALA A 336 10.58 31.85 -21.80
C ALA A 336 10.67 33.34 -22.19
N GLN A 337 9.54 34.06 -22.17
CA GLN A 337 9.50 35.51 -22.49
C GLN A 337 10.21 36.36 -21.43
N GLN A 338 10.19 35.96 -20.17
CA GLN A 338 10.79 36.71 -19.06
C GLN A 338 12.27 36.40 -18.84
N ASN A 339 12.89 35.53 -19.65
CA ASN A 339 14.26 35.04 -19.43
C ASN A 339 14.48 34.58 -17.96
N ALA A 340 13.49 33.89 -17.41
CA ALA A 340 13.48 33.51 -16.00
C ALA A 340 14.73 32.70 -15.63
N ASN A 341 15.26 32.95 -14.42
CA ASN A 341 16.39 32.19 -13.89
C ASN A 341 16.02 30.73 -13.61
N GLU A 342 17.02 29.85 -13.46
CA GLU A 342 16.81 28.43 -13.29
C GLU A 342 16.01 28.09 -12.00
N ALA A 343 16.15 28.89 -10.93
CA ALA A 343 15.40 28.69 -9.69
C ALA A 343 13.88 28.89 -9.92
N ASN A 344 13.50 29.93 -10.68
CA ASN A 344 12.10 30.18 -11.01
C ASN A 344 11.53 29.09 -11.93
N LYS A 345 12.30 28.60 -12.88
CA LYS A 345 11.90 27.47 -13.73
C LYS A 345 11.65 26.22 -12.91
N GLN A 346 12.57 25.88 -12.00
CA GLN A 346 12.41 24.72 -11.13
C GLN A 346 11.19 24.84 -10.22
N GLN A 347 10.91 26.02 -9.68
CA GLN A 347 9.73 26.25 -8.83
C GLN A 347 8.42 26.05 -9.62
N VAL A 348 8.36 26.51 -10.86
CA VAL A 348 7.18 26.31 -11.73
C VAL A 348 7.03 24.83 -12.11
N GLU A 349 8.11 24.13 -12.41
CA GLU A 349 8.09 22.68 -12.67
C GLU A 349 7.57 21.88 -11.48
N GLN A 350 8.01 22.18 -10.26
CA GLN A 350 7.49 21.56 -9.04
C GLN A 350 6.00 21.85 -8.86
N SER A 351 5.57 23.09 -9.14
CA SER A 351 4.15 23.46 -9.09
C SER A 351 3.32 22.67 -10.13
N HIS A 352 3.84 22.51 -11.35
CA HIS A 352 3.19 21.72 -12.40
C HIS A 352 3.05 20.26 -12.01
N GLN A 353 4.09 19.69 -11.43
CA GLN A 353 4.06 18.31 -10.94
C GLN A 353 2.99 18.12 -9.85
N GLN A 354 2.94 19.03 -8.87
CA GLN A 354 1.93 18.99 -7.81
C GLN A 354 0.51 19.13 -8.37
N GLN A 355 0.27 20.08 -9.28
CA GLN A 355 -1.04 20.29 -9.90
C GLN A 355 -1.47 19.06 -10.72
N THR A 356 -0.53 18.44 -11.43
CA THR A 356 -0.79 17.23 -12.22
C THR A 356 -1.17 16.05 -11.31
N GLN A 357 -0.45 15.85 -10.21
CA GLN A 357 -0.77 14.81 -9.21
C GLN A 357 -2.12 15.07 -8.54
N GLN A 358 -2.41 16.32 -8.15
CA GLN A 358 -3.71 16.67 -7.55
C GLN A 358 -4.87 16.41 -8.51
N LEU A 359 -4.71 16.72 -9.79
CA LEU A 359 -5.74 16.45 -10.79
C LEU A 359 -5.96 14.96 -10.96
N GLN A 360 -4.91 14.17 -11.10
CA GLN A 360 -5.02 12.70 -11.20
C GLN A 360 -5.71 12.12 -9.97
N HIS A 361 -5.34 12.55 -8.77
CA HIS A 361 -5.96 12.12 -7.52
C HIS A 361 -7.46 12.44 -7.48
N SER A 362 -7.82 13.68 -7.86
CA SER A 362 -9.23 14.09 -7.93
C SER A 362 -10.03 13.23 -8.92
N HIS A 363 -9.44 12.92 -10.07
CA HIS A 363 -10.09 12.10 -11.09
C HIS A 363 -10.31 10.66 -10.63
N VAL A 364 -9.32 10.06 -9.97
CA VAL A 364 -9.45 8.73 -9.37
C VAL A 364 -10.56 8.70 -8.32
N GLN A 365 -10.63 9.69 -7.45
CA GLN A 365 -11.71 9.80 -6.46
C GLN A 365 -13.09 9.91 -7.11
N GLN A 366 -13.23 10.72 -8.14
CA GLN A 366 -14.49 10.87 -8.88
C GLN A 366 -14.93 9.56 -9.56
N GLN A 367 -13.98 8.82 -10.13
CA GLN A 367 -14.26 7.50 -10.74
C GLN A 367 -14.69 6.47 -9.69
N GLN A 368 -14.03 6.43 -8.54
CA GLN A 368 -14.39 5.53 -7.45
C GLN A 368 -15.78 5.85 -6.87
N GLN A 369 -16.09 7.12 -6.64
CA GLN A 369 -17.43 7.53 -6.21
C GLN A 369 -18.52 7.14 -7.22
N MET A 370 -18.22 7.24 -8.51
CA MET A 370 -19.13 6.82 -9.55
C MET A 370 -19.36 5.30 -9.52
N GLN A 371 -18.30 4.51 -9.42
CA GLN A 371 -18.39 3.05 -9.33
C GLN A 371 -19.18 2.60 -8.11
N GLN A 372 -18.96 3.22 -6.94
CA GLN A 372 -19.74 2.93 -5.73
C GLN A 372 -21.23 3.19 -5.90
N LYS A 373 -21.61 4.29 -6.57
CA LYS A 373 -23.01 4.61 -6.87
C LYS A 373 -23.66 3.66 -7.87
N GLN A 374 -22.87 2.98 -8.67
CA GLN A 374 -23.32 2.06 -9.72
C GLN A 374 -23.28 0.58 -9.32
N GLN A 375 -22.72 0.25 -8.15
CA GLN A 375 -22.81 -1.12 -7.62
C GLN A 375 -24.26 -1.42 -7.22
N PRO A 376 -24.84 -2.56 -7.65
CA PRO A 376 -26.17 -2.95 -7.24
C PRO A 376 -26.19 -3.20 -5.73
N GLN A 377 -27.02 -2.47 -5.00
CA GLN A 377 -27.35 -2.79 -3.62
C GLN A 377 -28.11 -4.12 -3.65
N HIS A 378 -27.47 -5.21 -3.26
CA HIS A 378 -28.14 -6.45 -2.94
C HIS A 378 -29.00 -6.22 -1.68
N GLN A 379 -30.25 -5.75 -1.88
CA GLN A 379 -31.28 -5.87 -0.87
C GLN A 379 -31.64 -7.35 -0.76
N SER A 380 -31.16 -7.97 0.31
CA SER A 380 -31.65 -9.26 0.77
C SER A 380 -33.07 -9.05 1.34
N GLU A 381 -34.08 -9.03 0.50
CA GLU A 381 -35.46 -9.30 0.94
C GLU A 381 -35.59 -10.82 1.20
N SER A 382 -35.24 -11.21 2.42
CA SER A 382 -35.75 -12.46 3.00
C SER A 382 -37.23 -12.23 3.34
N LYS A 383 -38.14 -12.70 2.50
CA LYS A 383 -39.56 -12.84 2.86
C LYS A 383 -39.66 -13.88 3.99
N PRO A 384 -40.27 -13.55 5.14
CA PRO A 384 -40.61 -14.57 6.12
C PRO A 384 -41.73 -15.41 5.56
N GLY A 385 -41.50 -16.72 5.44
CA GLY A 385 -42.56 -17.70 5.15
C GLY A 385 -43.60 -17.66 6.28
N ARG A 386 -44.87 -17.59 5.85
CA ARG A 386 -46.04 -17.72 6.73
C ARG A 386 -46.43 -19.22 6.84
N PRO A 387 -46.96 -19.61 7.99
CA PRO A 387 -47.15 -21.01 8.42
C PRO A 387 -48.11 -21.82 7.56
#